data_c7fac6901146417f1c6eaf0fb5193718
#
_entry.id   c7fac6901146417f1c6eaf0fb5193718
#
_cell.length_a   1.000
_cell.length_b   1.000
_cell.length_c   1.000
_cell.angle_alpha   90.00
_cell.angle_beta   90.00
_cell.angle_gamma   90.00
#
_symmetry.space_group_name_H-M   'P 1'
#
loop_
_entity.id
_entity.type
_entity.pdbx_description
1 polymer ?
#
loop_
_entity_poly.entity_id
_entity_poly.type
_entity_poly.pdbx_seq_one_letter_code
_entity_poly.pdbx_strand_id
1 'polypeptide(L)'
;MYTGLNFSDAVSGEYEVRSANLVPTSYGGEWISGTTLYDTGWYGASEKAIARFMDPRNFLNEVDVFQFQDVNDYLYGVCTLEGIQEQVNKSFLQDYAIDIDTACRNENVNPYYIIARLFQENGRNPKNGTYKMNGGDGKYYYNPFNIGATGDSKSEVYNNALARAKREGWDTMVKALQGGIYFCKKNWLENYQNTLYQNKFDIDSTNGTSLYSHQYMQNLFGAYNEAKSLQGMYDRTGRLDSDFTFIIPLYENMPKDLSPEPKNNQESYIINIKTTGTEIRIRKEASTDSEILREIADKGTVLLSVQRGINSNWHKVVTKDGLIGYVSGAWLEQIDDVKTCNYSARVKTNDGKGCYIRIGPSTRLDMAGSGLSDGTYVTVIDDSTYKNIDGYDWSRIMLSNGRQAFMPSKYLTR
;
A
#
# COMPACT_ATOMS: atom_id res chain seq x y z
N MET A 1 -24.25 5.69 -2.50
CA MET A 1 -24.92 5.28 -1.26
C MET A 1 -24.97 6.48 -0.31
N TYR A 2 -26.14 6.84 0.20
CA TYR A 2 -26.27 7.88 1.23
C TYR A 2 -26.07 7.24 2.61
N THR A 3 -25.09 7.72 3.37
CA THR A 3 -24.74 7.10 4.66
C THR A 3 -25.60 7.58 5.83
N GLY A 4 -26.20 8.79 5.71
CA GLY A 4 -26.88 9.45 6.82
C GLY A 4 -25.95 9.90 7.96
N LEU A 5 -24.63 9.79 7.76
CA LEU A 5 -23.63 10.14 8.75
C LEU A 5 -22.98 11.49 8.41
N ASN A 6 -22.78 12.32 9.43
CA ASN A 6 -21.92 13.49 9.33
C ASN A 6 -20.47 13.04 9.14
N PHE A 7 -19.75 13.63 8.18
CA PHE A 7 -18.38 13.19 7.87
C PHE A 7 -17.42 13.31 9.06
N SER A 8 -17.46 14.43 9.79
CA SER A 8 -16.59 14.60 10.96
C SER A 8 -16.89 13.58 12.06
N ASP A 9 -18.15 13.28 12.28
CA ASP A 9 -18.57 12.33 13.31
C ASP A 9 -18.19 10.89 12.92
N ALA A 10 -18.28 10.57 11.64
CA ALA A 10 -17.85 9.27 11.12
C ALA A 10 -16.31 9.10 11.25
N VAL A 11 -15.53 10.14 10.96
CA VAL A 11 -14.07 10.12 11.17
C VAL A 11 -13.74 9.93 12.66
N SER A 12 -14.41 10.66 13.55
CA SER A 12 -14.18 10.53 14.99
C SER A 12 -14.62 9.16 15.51
N GLY A 13 -15.73 8.60 15.00
CA GLY A 13 -16.16 7.24 15.34
C GLY A 13 -15.12 6.18 14.95
N GLU A 14 -14.58 6.27 13.75
CA GLU A 14 -13.47 5.40 13.30
C GLU A 14 -12.18 5.60 14.12
N TYR A 15 -11.90 6.83 14.56
CA TYR A 15 -10.74 7.12 15.39
C TYR A 15 -10.85 6.52 16.80
N GLU A 16 -12.03 6.45 17.38
CA GLU A 16 -12.25 5.81 18.69
C GLU A 16 -11.98 4.29 18.64
N VAL A 17 -12.12 3.65 17.49
CA VAL A 17 -11.78 2.23 17.27
C VAL A 17 -10.32 2.08 16.83
N ARG A 18 -9.39 2.60 17.63
CA ARG A 18 -7.96 2.74 17.29
C ARG A 18 -7.28 1.47 16.81
N SER A 19 -7.62 0.32 17.39
CA SER A 19 -7.02 -0.98 17.00
C SER A 19 -7.49 -1.46 15.62
N ALA A 20 -8.55 -0.88 15.08
CA ALA A 20 -9.06 -1.21 13.76
C ALA A 20 -8.50 -0.31 12.65
N ASN A 21 -7.80 0.78 12.99
CA ASN A 21 -7.23 1.74 12.05
C ASN A 21 -5.74 1.95 12.33
N LEU A 22 -4.92 1.12 11.69
CA LEU A 22 -3.48 1.08 11.90
C LEU A 22 -2.71 1.52 10.65
N VAL A 23 -1.57 2.16 10.88
CA VAL A 23 -0.58 2.52 9.86
C VAL A 23 0.77 1.89 10.20
N PRO A 24 1.59 1.48 9.20
CA PRO A 24 2.91 0.91 9.45
C PRO A 24 3.83 1.87 10.21
N THR A 25 4.76 1.34 11.01
CA THR A 25 5.76 2.13 11.76
C THR A 25 6.70 2.95 10.89
N SER A 26 6.68 2.75 9.57
CA SER A 26 7.35 3.63 8.60
C SER A 26 6.64 4.97 8.39
N TYR A 27 5.44 5.14 8.95
CA TYR A 27 4.71 6.41 8.99
C TYR A 27 4.91 7.08 10.34
N GLY A 28 4.85 8.42 10.35
CA GLY A 28 5.00 9.25 11.54
C GLY A 28 4.29 10.59 11.35
N GLY A 29 4.53 11.54 12.26
CA GLY A 29 3.94 12.88 12.18
C GLY A 29 2.42 12.90 12.21
N GLU A 30 1.81 13.52 11.22
CA GLU A 30 0.35 13.65 11.15
C GLU A 30 -0.37 12.33 10.81
N TRP A 31 0.36 11.26 10.47
CA TRP A 31 -0.21 9.95 10.17
C TRP A 31 -0.61 9.17 11.40
N ILE A 32 0.05 9.40 12.54
CA ILE A 32 -0.07 8.55 13.73
C ILE A 32 -0.71 9.28 14.90
N SER A 33 -1.41 8.51 15.72
CA SER A 33 -1.97 8.96 16.99
C SER A 33 -1.15 8.40 18.16
N GLY A 34 -0.01 9.06 18.44
CA GLY A 34 0.94 8.61 19.47
C GLY A 34 1.88 7.49 18.98
N THR A 35 2.65 6.94 19.90
CA THR A 35 3.72 5.96 19.60
C THR A 35 3.45 4.58 20.22
N THR A 36 2.21 4.29 20.61
CA THR A 36 1.82 2.96 21.08
C THR A 36 1.88 1.99 19.92
N LEU A 37 2.65 0.91 20.07
CA LEU A 37 2.77 -0.14 19.08
C LEU A 37 1.63 -1.14 19.21
N TYR A 38 1.04 -1.48 18.06
CA TYR A 38 0.12 -2.60 17.87
C TYR A 38 0.82 -3.67 17.04
N ASP A 39 0.64 -4.93 17.35
CA ASP A 39 1.16 -6.09 16.60
C ASP A 39 2.64 -5.96 16.15
N THR A 40 3.49 -5.37 17.01
CA THR A 40 4.94 -5.19 16.83
C THR A 40 5.41 -4.39 15.62
N GLY A 41 4.52 -3.85 14.80
CA GLY A 41 4.91 -3.14 13.55
C GLY A 41 3.96 -2.05 13.11
N TRP A 42 3.01 -1.64 13.96
CA TRP A 42 1.94 -0.72 13.59
C TRP A 42 1.72 0.37 14.65
N TYR A 43 1.34 1.56 14.21
CA TYR A 43 0.84 2.65 15.05
C TYR A 43 -0.64 2.88 14.79
N GLY A 44 -1.38 3.36 15.78
CA GLY A 44 -2.74 3.86 15.59
C GLY A 44 -2.75 5.04 14.60
N ALA A 45 -3.67 5.00 13.65
CA ALA A 45 -3.86 6.10 12.70
C ALA A 45 -4.38 7.36 13.39
N SER A 46 -3.98 8.54 12.92
CA SER A 46 -4.55 9.80 13.36
C SER A 46 -5.92 10.06 12.71
N GLU A 47 -6.72 10.97 13.27
CA GLU A 47 -7.96 11.43 12.62
C GLU A 47 -7.72 11.98 11.22
N LYS A 48 -6.59 12.69 10.99
CA LYS A 48 -6.23 13.18 9.66
C LYS A 48 -6.00 12.03 8.67
N ALA A 49 -5.32 10.97 9.09
CA ALA A 49 -5.09 9.79 8.26
C ALA A 49 -6.41 9.06 7.96
N ILE A 50 -7.26 8.90 8.95
CA ILE A 50 -8.59 8.30 8.78
C ILE A 50 -9.44 9.16 7.84
N ALA A 51 -9.52 10.48 8.06
CA ALA A 51 -10.26 11.40 7.19
C ALA A 51 -9.78 11.34 5.73
N ARG A 52 -8.46 11.22 5.50
CA ARG A 52 -7.89 11.05 4.16
C ARG A 52 -8.45 9.84 3.43
N PHE A 53 -8.57 8.69 4.14
CA PHE A 53 -9.05 7.44 3.56
C PHE A 53 -10.57 7.33 3.54
N MET A 54 -11.26 7.98 4.45
CA MET A 54 -12.73 8.02 4.46
C MET A 54 -13.32 9.01 3.45
N ASP A 55 -12.57 10.03 3.02
CA ASP A 55 -13.04 10.98 2.00
C ASP A 55 -13.03 10.33 0.61
N PRO A 56 -14.18 9.89 0.07
CA PRO A 56 -14.21 9.12 -1.17
C PRO A 56 -13.71 9.94 -2.37
N ARG A 57 -13.80 11.26 -2.31
CA ARG A 57 -13.38 12.18 -3.38
C ARG A 57 -11.88 12.10 -3.67
N ASN A 58 -11.08 11.64 -2.68
CA ASN A 58 -9.64 11.42 -2.85
C ASN A 58 -9.29 10.26 -3.79
N PHE A 59 -10.26 9.42 -4.11
CA PHE A 59 -10.06 8.14 -4.79
C PHE A 59 -10.90 7.99 -6.08
N LEU A 60 -11.54 9.07 -6.52
CA LEU A 60 -12.33 9.09 -7.75
C LEU A 60 -11.41 9.25 -8.99
N ASN A 61 -10.54 8.29 -9.20
CA ASN A 61 -9.66 8.20 -10.37
C ASN A 61 -9.71 6.77 -10.94
N GLU A 62 -9.12 6.55 -12.10
CA GLU A 62 -9.22 5.31 -12.89
C GLU A 62 -8.72 4.04 -12.16
N VAL A 63 -7.93 4.17 -11.11
CA VAL A 63 -7.36 3.06 -10.37
C VAL A 63 -8.04 2.89 -9.00
N ASP A 64 -8.06 3.97 -8.23
CA ASP A 64 -8.45 3.89 -6.82
C ASP A 64 -9.98 3.80 -6.66
N VAL A 65 -10.76 4.16 -7.69
CA VAL A 65 -12.23 4.02 -7.70
C VAL A 65 -12.68 2.57 -7.50
N PHE A 66 -11.84 1.59 -7.82
CA PHE A 66 -12.15 0.17 -7.64
C PHE A 66 -12.33 -0.25 -6.18
N GLN A 67 -11.95 0.57 -5.19
CA GLN A 67 -12.35 0.32 -3.80
C GLN A 67 -13.85 0.46 -3.55
N PHE A 68 -14.56 1.15 -4.45
CA PHE A 68 -16.02 1.33 -4.40
C PHE A 68 -16.76 0.38 -5.35
N GLN A 69 -16.06 -0.51 -6.07
CA GLN A 69 -16.71 -1.49 -6.93
C GLN A 69 -17.60 -2.41 -6.10
N ASP A 70 -18.84 -2.60 -6.56
CA ASP A 70 -19.71 -3.66 -6.05
C ASP A 70 -19.11 -5.02 -6.43
N VAL A 71 -18.70 -5.80 -5.44
CA VAL A 71 -18.09 -7.12 -5.59
C VAL A 71 -19.04 -8.26 -5.18
N ASN A 72 -20.30 -7.93 -4.89
CA ASN A 72 -21.33 -8.87 -4.44
C ASN A 72 -22.00 -9.66 -5.57
N ASP A 73 -21.41 -9.62 -6.79
CA ASP A 73 -21.88 -10.38 -7.92
C ASP A 73 -20.72 -11.04 -8.69
N TYR A 74 -20.96 -12.25 -9.21
CA TYR A 74 -20.07 -12.86 -10.16
C TYR A 74 -20.25 -12.20 -11.54
N LEU A 75 -19.25 -11.47 -11.99
CA LEU A 75 -19.30 -10.72 -13.25
C LEU A 75 -19.11 -11.64 -14.46
N TYR A 76 -20.19 -12.28 -14.91
CA TYR A 76 -20.17 -13.16 -16.07
C TYR A 76 -19.67 -12.43 -17.33
N GLY A 77 -18.77 -13.08 -18.09
CA GLY A 77 -18.14 -12.50 -19.29
C GLY A 77 -17.01 -11.50 -19.00
N VAL A 78 -16.88 -10.99 -17.78
CA VAL A 78 -15.77 -10.15 -17.31
C VAL A 78 -14.73 -11.00 -16.59
N CYS A 79 -15.16 -11.72 -15.56
CA CYS A 79 -14.34 -12.69 -14.84
C CYS A 79 -14.49 -14.06 -15.50
N THR A 80 -13.54 -14.43 -16.36
CA THR A 80 -13.53 -15.72 -17.03
C THR A 80 -12.60 -16.71 -16.35
N LEU A 81 -12.78 -18.01 -16.58
CA LEU A 81 -11.85 -19.03 -16.04
C LEU A 81 -10.42 -18.78 -16.52
N GLU A 82 -10.22 -18.43 -17.79
CA GLU A 82 -8.91 -18.10 -18.35
C GLU A 82 -8.31 -16.88 -17.64
N GLY A 83 -9.13 -15.85 -17.36
CA GLY A 83 -8.72 -14.69 -16.59
C GLY A 83 -8.32 -15.06 -15.17
N ILE A 84 -9.07 -15.92 -14.49
CA ILE A 84 -8.72 -16.43 -13.16
C ILE A 84 -7.40 -17.21 -13.20
N GLN A 85 -7.21 -18.09 -14.18
CA GLN A 85 -5.98 -18.85 -14.38
C GLN A 85 -4.77 -17.93 -14.57
N GLU A 86 -4.92 -16.85 -15.35
CA GLU A 86 -3.88 -15.83 -15.52
C GLU A 86 -3.53 -15.14 -14.20
N GLN A 87 -4.53 -14.75 -13.38
CA GLN A 87 -4.30 -14.07 -12.12
C GLN A 87 -3.55 -14.95 -11.11
N VAL A 88 -3.88 -16.24 -11.04
CA VAL A 88 -3.26 -17.16 -10.07
C VAL A 88 -1.98 -17.84 -10.60
N ASN A 89 -1.62 -17.64 -11.87
CA ASN A 89 -0.43 -18.22 -12.48
C ASN A 89 0.83 -17.90 -11.66
N LYS A 90 1.70 -18.88 -11.47
CA LYS A 90 2.93 -18.78 -10.65
C LYS A 90 2.66 -18.29 -9.22
N SER A 91 1.55 -18.69 -8.64
CA SER A 91 1.22 -18.44 -7.23
C SER A 91 0.86 -19.72 -6.51
N PHE A 92 0.66 -19.64 -5.18
CA PHE A 92 0.19 -20.78 -4.38
C PHE A 92 -1.24 -21.22 -4.72
N LEU A 93 -1.96 -20.44 -5.50
CA LEU A 93 -3.32 -20.71 -5.97
C LEU A 93 -3.36 -21.28 -7.41
N GLN A 94 -2.21 -21.47 -8.05
CA GLN A 94 -2.12 -21.85 -9.47
C GLN A 94 -2.97 -23.07 -9.83
N ASP A 95 -2.97 -24.10 -8.98
CA ASP A 95 -3.68 -25.35 -9.24
C ASP A 95 -5.16 -25.30 -8.83
N TYR A 96 -5.64 -24.18 -8.30
CA TYR A 96 -6.98 -24.02 -7.73
C TYR A 96 -7.89 -23.04 -8.48
N ALA A 97 -7.53 -22.65 -9.70
CA ALA A 97 -8.31 -21.69 -10.50
C ALA A 97 -9.76 -22.15 -10.73
N ILE A 98 -9.96 -23.44 -11.05
CA ILE A 98 -11.29 -24.04 -11.27
C ILE A 98 -12.10 -24.07 -9.98
N ASP A 99 -11.45 -24.39 -8.85
CA ASP A 99 -12.11 -24.43 -7.55
C ASP A 99 -12.56 -23.04 -7.08
N ILE A 100 -11.72 -22.02 -7.34
CA ILE A 100 -12.06 -20.62 -7.06
C ILE A 100 -13.24 -20.17 -7.95
N ASP A 101 -13.17 -20.43 -9.26
CA ASP A 101 -14.25 -20.10 -10.19
C ASP A 101 -15.57 -20.75 -9.76
N THR A 102 -15.54 -22.05 -9.49
CA THR A 102 -16.71 -22.82 -9.08
C THR A 102 -17.32 -22.30 -7.76
N ALA A 103 -16.49 -22.08 -6.76
CA ALA A 103 -16.95 -21.58 -5.47
C ALA A 103 -17.50 -20.15 -5.58
N CYS A 104 -16.86 -19.29 -6.34
CA CYS A 104 -17.34 -17.92 -6.56
C CYS A 104 -18.66 -17.89 -7.34
N ARG A 105 -18.87 -18.77 -8.32
CA ARG A 105 -20.17 -18.91 -9.01
C ARG A 105 -21.27 -19.38 -8.07
N ASN A 106 -20.98 -20.38 -7.24
CA ASN A 106 -21.95 -20.93 -6.29
C ASN A 106 -22.43 -19.89 -5.28
N GLU A 107 -21.51 -19.03 -4.80
CA GLU A 107 -21.81 -17.98 -3.83
C GLU A 107 -22.21 -16.65 -4.51
N ASN A 108 -22.18 -16.57 -5.83
CA ASN A 108 -22.37 -15.34 -6.59
C ASN A 108 -21.47 -14.19 -6.07
N VAL A 109 -20.16 -14.38 -6.12
CA VAL A 109 -19.14 -13.44 -5.64
C VAL A 109 -18.10 -13.19 -6.74
N ASN A 110 -17.58 -11.97 -6.81
CA ASN A 110 -16.52 -11.59 -7.74
C ASN A 110 -15.22 -12.38 -7.46
N PRO A 111 -14.73 -13.22 -8.37
CA PRO A 111 -13.54 -14.03 -8.14
C PRO A 111 -12.25 -13.20 -8.06
N TYR A 112 -12.17 -12.04 -8.71
CA TYR A 112 -10.99 -11.18 -8.63
C TYR A 112 -10.89 -10.50 -7.25
N TYR A 113 -12.02 -10.13 -6.63
CA TYR A 113 -12.05 -9.71 -5.24
C TYR A 113 -11.52 -10.80 -4.31
N ILE A 114 -11.93 -12.05 -4.48
CA ILE A 114 -11.47 -13.18 -3.68
C ILE A 114 -9.96 -13.39 -3.86
N ILE A 115 -9.45 -13.35 -5.09
CA ILE A 115 -8.01 -13.49 -5.37
C ILE A 115 -7.21 -12.33 -4.79
N ALA A 116 -7.70 -11.09 -4.89
CA ALA A 116 -7.05 -9.92 -4.30
C ALA A 116 -6.90 -10.10 -2.78
N ARG A 117 -7.96 -10.54 -2.11
CA ARG A 117 -7.96 -10.83 -0.67
C ARG A 117 -6.99 -11.95 -0.29
N LEU A 118 -7.00 -13.06 -1.01
CA LEU A 118 -6.08 -14.17 -0.76
C LEU A 118 -4.61 -13.75 -0.91
N PHE A 119 -4.31 -12.88 -1.87
CA PHE A 119 -2.96 -12.34 -2.04
C PHE A 119 -2.61 -11.26 -1.00
N GLN A 120 -3.58 -10.49 -0.54
CA GLN A 120 -3.39 -9.53 0.56
C GLN A 120 -3.03 -10.27 1.86
N GLU A 121 -3.69 -11.38 2.14
CA GLU A 121 -3.47 -12.18 3.35
C GLU A 121 -2.15 -12.96 3.36
N ASN A 122 -1.72 -13.47 2.21
CA ASN A 122 -0.61 -14.44 2.15
C ASN A 122 0.55 -13.98 1.28
N GLY A 123 0.38 -12.96 0.43
CA GLY A 123 1.24 -12.73 -0.72
C GLY A 123 1.04 -13.79 -1.80
N ARG A 124 1.71 -13.65 -2.94
CA ARG A 124 1.56 -14.59 -4.06
C ARG A 124 2.23 -15.95 -3.83
N ASN A 125 3.34 -15.98 -3.08
CA ASN A 125 4.14 -17.19 -2.85
C ASN A 125 4.58 -17.26 -1.39
N PRO A 126 3.66 -17.54 -0.46
CA PRO A 126 3.99 -17.64 0.95
C PRO A 126 4.95 -18.80 1.21
N LYS A 127 5.97 -18.57 2.01
CA LYS A 127 6.90 -19.62 2.44
C LYS A 127 6.37 -20.34 3.68
N ASN A 128 5.73 -19.61 4.56
CA ASN A 128 5.14 -20.08 5.82
C ASN A 128 3.86 -19.28 6.07
N GLY A 129 3.00 -19.80 6.93
CA GLY A 129 1.80 -19.08 7.33
C GLY A 129 0.62 -20.04 7.56
N THR A 130 -0.53 -19.43 7.72
CA THR A 130 -1.78 -20.14 8.03
C THR A 130 -2.43 -20.76 6.80
N TYR A 131 -1.95 -20.42 5.59
CA TYR A 131 -2.50 -21.02 4.37
C TYR A 131 -2.36 -22.54 4.33
N LYS A 132 -1.32 -23.13 4.99
CA LYS A 132 -1.12 -24.57 5.15
C LYS A 132 -0.43 -24.87 6.48
N MET A 133 -1.09 -25.56 7.37
CA MET A 133 -0.67 -25.81 8.75
C MET A 133 -0.60 -27.30 9.05
N ASN A 134 0.43 -27.73 9.79
CA ASN A 134 0.52 -29.10 10.30
C ASN A 134 -0.44 -29.28 11.49
N GLY A 135 -1.36 -30.19 11.39
CA GLY A 135 -2.36 -30.48 12.44
C GLY A 135 -1.84 -31.21 13.66
N GLY A 136 -0.66 -31.82 13.61
CA GLY A 136 -0.12 -32.69 14.67
C GLY A 136 -0.79 -34.08 14.75
N ASP A 137 -1.81 -34.34 13.92
CA ASP A 137 -2.58 -35.57 13.80
C ASP A 137 -2.28 -36.37 12.50
N GLY A 138 -1.16 -36.01 11.85
CA GLY A 138 -0.76 -36.56 10.57
C GLY A 138 -1.45 -35.92 9.36
N LYS A 139 -2.27 -34.88 9.56
CA LYS A 139 -2.96 -34.15 8.50
C LYS A 139 -2.46 -32.71 8.40
N TYR A 140 -2.66 -32.14 7.22
CA TYR A 140 -2.56 -30.70 7.02
C TYR A 140 -3.95 -30.07 7.04
N TYR A 141 -4.00 -28.82 7.52
CA TYR A 141 -5.18 -27.97 7.50
C TYR A 141 -4.86 -26.63 6.83
N TYR A 142 -5.86 -26.00 6.23
CA TYR A 142 -5.69 -24.83 5.38
C TYR A 142 -6.58 -23.69 5.85
N ASN A 143 -6.04 -22.48 5.93
CA ASN A 143 -6.80 -21.28 6.26
C ASN A 143 -6.23 -20.06 5.51
N PRO A 144 -6.36 -20.03 4.16
CA PRO A 144 -5.75 -18.99 3.35
C PRO A 144 -6.41 -17.61 3.52
N PHE A 145 -7.58 -17.54 4.16
CA PHE A 145 -8.26 -16.28 4.48
C PHE A 145 -7.96 -15.76 5.90
N ASN A 146 -7.09 -16.40 6.66
CA ASN A 146 -6.76 -16.06 8.05
C ASN A 146 -7.98 -15.94 8.98
N ILE A 147 -9.06 -16.65 8.70
CA ILE A 147 -10.30 -16.58 9.48
C ILE A 147 -10.04 -17.07 10.90
N GLY A 148 -10.29 -16.18 11.89
CA GLY A 148 -10.03 -16.47 13.30
C GLY A 148 -8.55 -16.54 13.69
N ALA A 149 -7.64 -16.10 12.84
CA ALA A 149 -6.20 -15.99 13.09
C ALA A 149 -5.91 -14.73 13.95
N THR A 150 -6.30 -14.74 15.20
CA THR A 150 -6.13 -13.63 16.15
C THR A 150 -5.26 -14.06 17.33
N GLY A 151 -4.57 -13.14 17.98
CA GLY A 151 -3.76 -13.39 19.17
C GLY A 151 -2.65 -12.35 19.34
N ASP A 152 -2.10 -12.30 20.55
CA ASP A 152 -1.04 -11.35 20.92
C ASP A 152 0.37 -11.83 20.53
N SER A 153 0.48 -13.06 20.05
CA SER A 153 1.73 -13.66 19.58
C SER A 153 1.54 -14.44 18.29
N LYS A 154 2.61 -14.59 17.51
CA LYS A 154 2.61 -15.41 16.28
C LYS A 154 2.16 -16.84 16.53
N SER A 155 2.48 -17.40 17.71
CA SER A 155 2.07 -18.75 18.10
C SER A 155 0.56 -18.83 18.34
N GLU A 156 -0.03 -17.84 19.00
CA GLU A 156 -1.48 -17.78 19.23
C GLU A 156 -2.24 -17.61 17.91
N VAL A 157 -1.82 -16.67 17.07
CA VAL A 157 -2.38 -16.47 15.73
C VAL A 157 -2.39 -17.78 14.94
N TYR A 158 -1.26 -18.51 14.92
CA TYR A 158 -1.16 -19.81 14.24
C TYR A 158 -2.09 -20.87 14.86
N ASN A 159 -2.10 -20.98 16.19
CA ASN A 159 -2.91 -21.97 16.89
C ASN A 159 -4.42 -21.71 16.74
N ASN A 160 -4.84 -20.46 16.79
CA ASN A 160 -6.23 -20.05 16.60
C ASN A 160 -6.68 -20.30 15.16
N ALA A 161 -5.82 -19.98 14.16
CA ALA A 161 -6.08 -20.30 12.77
C ALA A 161 -6.23 -21.81 12.53
N LEU A 162 -5.33 -22.63 13.13
CA LEU A 162 -5.38 -24.06 13.05
C LEU A 162 -6.64 -24.64 13.72
N ALA A 163 -6.98 -24.16 14.91
CA ALA A 163 -8.18 -24.58 15.62
C ALA A 163 -9.45 -24.26 14.81
N ARG A 164 -9.50 -23.08 14.17
CA ARG A 164 -10.56 -22.72 13.23
C ARG A 164 -10.64 -23.68 12.05
N ALA A 165 -9.54 -23.93 11.37
CA ALA A 165 -9.48 -24.81 10.21
C ALA A 165 -9.88 -26.27 10.55
N LYS A 166 -9.48 -26.77 11.74
CA LYS A 166 -9.90 -28.10 12.24
C LYS A 166 -11.40 -28.16 12.49
N ARG A 167 -11.97 -27.15 13.15
CA ARG A 167 -13.41 -27.09 13.45
C ARG A 167 -14.26 -27.06 12.20
N GLU A 168 -13.82 -26.32 11.16
CA GLU A 168 -14.52 -26.24 9.88
C GLU A 168 -14.23 -27.43 8.95
N GLY A 169 -13.30 -28.31 9.31
CA GLY A 169 -12.92 -29.46 8.48
C GLY A 169 -12.14 -29.08 7.22
N TRP A 170 -11.38 -27.99 7.25
CA TRP A 170 -10.57 -27.51 6.12
C TRP A 170 -9.25 -28.28 6.00
N ASP A 171 -9.36 -29.59 5.75
CA ASP A 171 -8.25 -30.54 5.59
C ASP A 171 -7.71 -30.60 4.15
N THR A 172 -8.32 -29.84 3.23
CA THR A 172 -7.82 -29.60 1.86
C THR A 172 -7.93 -28.12 1.51
N MET A 173 -7.08 -27.65 0.57
CA MET A 173 -7.15 -26.28 0.08
C MET A 173 -8.54 -25.98 -0.55
N VAL A 174 -9.11 -26.93 -1.27
CA VAL A 174 -10.43 -26.80 -1.91
C VAL A 174 -11.51 -26.51 -0.87
N LYS A 175 -11.57 -27.28 0.22
CA LYS A 175 -12.53 -27.05 1.31
C LYS A 175 -12.32 -25.70 1.99
N ALA A 176 -11.05 -25.31 2.18
CA ALA A 176 -10.72 -24.01 2.77
C ALA A 176 -11.09 -22.84 1.85
N LEU A 177 -10.91 -22.98 0.53
CA LEU A 177 -11.36 -21.97 -0.45
C LEU A 177 -12.88 -21.87 -0.45
N GLN A 178 -13.60 -22.98 -0.54
CA GLN A 178 -15.07 -22.98 -0.49
C GLN A 178 -15.60 -22.33 0.80
N GLY A 179 -15.09 -22.79 1.96
CA GLY A 179 -15.51 -22.28 3.26
C GLY A 179 -15.14 -20.80 3.47
N GLY A 180 -13.97 -20.38 3.00
CA GLY A 180 -13.53 -19.00 3.10
C GLY A 180 -14.31 -18.05 2.18
N ILE A 181 -14.64 -18.46 0.94
CA ILE A 181 -15.47 -17.69 0.01
C ILE A 181 -16.90 -17.56 0.58
N TYR A 182 -17.47 -18.65 1.07
CA TYR A 182 -18.75 -18.63 1.78
C TYR A 182 -18.71 -17.67 2.99
N PHE A 183 -17.62 -17.71 3.78
CA PHE A 183 -17.43 -16.79 4.90
C PHE A 183 -17.39 -15.33 4.45
N CYS A 184 -16.65 -15.01 3.38
CA CYS A 184 -16.62 -13.66 2.83
C CYS A 184 -18.00 -13.21 2.39
N LYS A 185 -18.78 -14.08 1.70
CA LYS A 185 -20.17 -13.79 1.31
C LYS A 185 -21.03 -13.47 2.52
N LYS A 186 -21.06 -14.36 3.51
CA LYS A 186 -21.94 -14.26 4.66
C LYS A 186 -21.61 -13.13 5.62
N ASN A 187 -20.32 -12.90 5.87
CA ASN A 187 -19.95 -11.91 6.88
C ASN A 187 -19.82 -10.49 6.32
N TRP A 188 -19.57 -10.32 5.01
CA TRP A 188 -19.36 -9.01 4.42
C TRP A 188 -20.47 -8.66 3.44
N LEU A 189 -20.62 -9.43 2.37
CA LEU A 189 -21.46 -9.04 1.25
C LEU A 189 -22.97 -9.16 1.55
N GLU A 190 -23.40 -10.17 2.29
CA GLU A 190 -24.79 -10.26 2.79
C GLU A 190 -25.06 -9.32 3.97
N ASN A 191 -24.01 -8.71 4.53
CA ASN A 191 -24.12 -7.69 5.55
C ASN A 191 -24.06 -6.26 4.95
N TYR A 192 -24.41 -6.10 3.69
CA TYR A 192 -24.43 -4.83 2.96
C TYR A 192 -23.07 -4.11 2.85
N GLN A 193 -21.97 -4.80 3.12
CA GLN A 193 -20.61 -4.29 2.94
C GLN A 193 -20.08 -4.75 1.58
N ASN A 194 -20.71 -4.30 0.50
CA ASN A 194 -20.51 -4.81 -0.87
C ASN A 194 -19.24 -4.33 -1.56
N THR A 195 -18.51 -3.40 -0.96
CA THR A 195 -17.31 -2.83 -1.53
C THR A 195 -16.11 -3.01 -0.60
N LEU A 196 -14.90 -2.92 -1.14
CA LEU A 196 -13.67 -2.93 -0.31
C LEU A 196 -13.67 -1.79 0.70
N TYR A 197 -14.19 -0.62 0.30
CA TYR A 197 -14.34 0.53 1.18
C TYR A 197 -15.28 0.21 2.35
N GLN A 198 -16.46 -0.38 2.10
CA GLN A 198 -17.40 -0.76 3.15
C GLN A 198 -16.88 -1.92 4.01
N ASN A 199 -16.08 -2.84 3.45
CA ASN A 199 -15.39 -3.85 4.24
C ASN A 199 -14.40 -3.20 5.23
N LYS A 200 -13.76 -2.09 4.85
CA LYS A 200 -12.81 -1.37 5.71
C LYS A 200 -13.50 -0.47 6.71
N PHE A 201 -14.53 0.26 6.28
CA PHE A 201 -15.26 1.22 7.11
C PHE A 201 -16.71 0.78 7.26
N ASP A 202 -17.07 0.35 8.45
CA ASP A 202 -18.45 -0.05 8.76
C ASP A 202 -19.33 1.18 9.00
N ILE A 203 -19.85 1.73 7.91
CA ILE A 203 -20.57 3.01 7.86
C ILE A 203 -22.07 2.88 7.55
N ASP A 204 -22.59 1.67 7.56
CA ASP A 204 -24.01 1.40 7.32
C ASP A 204 -24.70 1.03 8.63
N SER A 205 -25.52 1.94 9.15
CA SER A 205 -26.29 1.71 10.39
C SER A 205 -27.42 0.68 10.24
N THR A 206 -27.70 0.22 9.01
CA THR A 206 -28.79 -0.71 8.71
C THR A 206 -28.37 -2.16 8.58
N ASN A 207 -27.05 -2.43 8.60
CA ASN A 207 -26.50 -3.76 8.39
C ASN A 207 -26.58 -4.70 9.62
N GLY A 208 -27.17 -4.24 10.73
CA GLY A 208 -27.34 -5.03 11.96
C GLY A 208 -26.12 -5.09 12.87
N THR A 209 -25.01 -4.43 12.51
CA THR A 209 -23.84 -4.23 13.37
C THR A 209 -23.83 -2.82 13.96
N SER A 210 -23.03 -2.61 15.01
CA SER A 210 -22.76 -1.26 15.48
C SER A 210 -21.79 -0.58 14.51
N LEU A 211 -22.02 0.67 14.15
CA LEU A 211 -21.10 1.45 13.30
C LEU A 211 -19.66 1.31 13.75
N TYR A 212 -18.73 1.26 12.81
CA TYR A 212 -17.27 1.18 13.00
C TYR A 212 -16.78 -0.12 13.67
N SER A 213 -17.65 -1.11 13.89
CA SER A 213 -17.28 -2.33 14.63
C SER A 213 -17.00 -3.55 13.77
N HIS A 214 -17.60 -3.64 12.59
CA HIS A 214 -17.47 -4.78 11.70
C HIS A 214 -16.54 -4.47 10.52
N GLN A 215 -15.24 -4.49 10.80
CA GLN A 215 -14.18 -4.15 9.83
C GLN A 215 -13.35 -5.38 9.47
N TYR A 216 -12.98 -5.49 8.18
CA TYR A 216 -12.22 -6.64 7.68
C TYR A 216 -10.79 -6.65 8.20
N MET A 217 -10.06 -5.52 8.11
CA MET A 217 -8.65 -5.47 8.49
C MET A 217 -8.30 -4.21 9.25
N GLN A 218 -7.24 -4.32 10.05
CA GLN A 218 -6.71 -3.19 10.85
C GLN A 218 -5.93 -2.18 9.99
N ASN A 219 -5.31 -2.63 8.90
CA ASN A 219 -4.52 -1.77 8.03
C ASN A 219 -5.40 -0.71 7.34
N LEU A 220 -5.15 0.57 7.64
CA LEU A 220 -5.88 1.69 7.04
C LEU A 220 -5.79 1.72 5.50
N PHE A 221 -4.69 1.23 4.93
CA PHE A 221 -4.48 1.14 3.48
C PHE A 221 -5.17 -0.08 2.84
N GLY A 222 -5.86 -0.91 3.58
CA GLY A 222 -6.34 -2.21 3.12
C GLY A 222 -7.21 -2.13 1.89
N ALA A 223 -8.33 -1.43 1.95
CA ALA A 223 -9.25 -1.27 0.82
C ALA A 223 -8.55 -0.68 -0.41
N TYR A 224 -7.72 0.31 -0.21
CA TYR A 224 -6.93 0.96 -1.25
C TYR A 224 -5.93 0.01 -1.94
N ASN A 225 -5.23 -0.84 -1.19
CA ASN A 225 -4.29 -1.80 -1.74
C ASN A 225 -5.00 -2.93 -2.50
N GLU A 226 -6.10 -3.44 -1.95
CA GLU A 226 -6.92 -4.46 -2.63
C GLU A 226 -7.56 -3.89 -3.92
N ALA A 227 -8.01 -2.63 -3.91
CA ALA A 227 -8.56 -1.96 -5.09
C ALA A 227 -7.57 -1.91 -6.25
N LYS A 228 -6.31 -1.59 -5.99
CA LYS A 228 -5.26 -1.60 -6.99
C LYS A 228 -4.99 -2.99 -7.54
N SER A 229 -5.03 -3.99 -6.67
CA SER A 229 -4.89 -5.38 -7.08
C SER A 229 -6.06 -5.80 -7.99
N LEU A 230 -7.27 -5.42 -7.62
CA LEU A 230 -8.50 -5.70 -8.35
C LEU A 230 -8.51 -5.01 -9.73
N GLN A 231 -8.24 -3.70 -9.78
CA GLN A 231 -8.10 -2.95 -11.03
C GLN A 231 -7.03 -3.58 -11.95
N GLY A 232 -5.85 -3.90 -11.40
CA GLY A 232 -4.77 -4.53 -12.14
C GLY A 232 -5.12 -5.91 -12.70
N MET A 233 -6.07 -6.65 -12.11
CA MET A 233 -6.58 -7.91 -12.66
C MET A 233 -7.45 -7.67 -13.89
N TYR A 234 -8.34 -6.67 -13.86
CA TYR A 234 -9.13 -6.28 -15.03
C TYR A 234 -8.25 -5.74 -16.17
N ASP A 235 -7.23 -4.95 -15.84
CA ASP A 235 -6.29 -4.41 -16.83
C ASP A 235 -5.53 -5.54 -17.55
N ARG A 236 -4.98 -6.50 -16.83
CA ARG A 236 -4.26 -7.65 -17.43
C ARG A 236 -5.13 -8.49 -18.34
N THR A 237 -6.41 -8.62 -18.03
CA THR A 237 -7.38 -9.39 -18.84
C THR A 237 -8.06 -8.54 -19.92
N GLY A 238 -7.68 -7.26 -20.08
CA GLY A 238 -8.29 -6.35 -21.05
C GLY A 238 -9.77 -6.09 -20.81
N ARG A 239 -10.17 -5.97 -19.53
CA ARG A 239 -11.57 -5.84 -19.11
C ARG A 239 -11.89 -4.52 -18.39
N LEU A 240 -11.00 -3.53 -18.45
CA LEU A 240 -11.26 -2.21 -17.84
C LEU A 240 -12.44 -1.46 -18.44
N ASP A 241 -12.77 -1.74 -19.71
CA ASP A 241 -13.93 -1.13 -20.40
C ASP A 241 -15.25 -1.86 -20.15
N SER A 242 -15.29 -2.80 -19.18
CA SER A 242 -16.50 -3.51 -18.80
C SER A 242 -17.44 -2.63 -17.96
N ASP A 243 -18.72 -3.00 -17.95
CA ASP A 243 -19.71 -2.34 -17.10
C ASP A 243 -19.48 -2.71 -15.63
N PHE A 244 -19.04 -1.75 -14.83
CA PHE A 244 -18.88 -1.88 -13.40
C PHE A 244 -19.89 -1.02 -12.65
N THR A 245 -20.39 -1.54 -11.52
CA THR A 245 -21.17 -0.77 -10.55
C THR A 245 -20.25 -0.29 -9.45
N PHE A 246 -20.28 1.03 -9.17
CA PHE A 246 -19.53 1.63 -8.06
C PHE A 246 -20.49 2.21 -7.01
N ILE A 247 -20.33 1.80 -5.76
CA ILE A 247 -21.12 2.27 -4.62
C ILE A 247 -20.28 3.29 -3.85
N ILE A 248 -20.37 4.57 -4.23
CA ILE A 248 -19.64 5.66 -3.61
C ILE A 248 -20.42 6.17 -2.40
N PRO A 249 -19.85 6.19 -1.17
CA PRO A 249 -20.53 6.73 0.01
C PRO A 249 -20.63 8.25 -0.06
N LEU A 250 -21.78 8.78 0.36
CA LEU A 250 -22.05 10.19 0.47
C LEU A 250 -22.33 10.52 1.94
N TYR A 251 -21.46 11.29 2.55
CA TYR A 251 -21.61 11.77 3.92
C TYR A 251 -22.30 13.14 3.96
N GLU A 252 -22.92 13.45 5.07
CA GLU A 252 -23.40 14.80 5.35
C GLU A 252 -22.25 15.73 5.75
N ASN A 253 -22.42 17.02 5.49
CA ASN A 253 -21.50 18.07 5.91
C ASN A 253 -20.03 17.81 5.54
N MET A 254 -19.80 17.27 4.33
CA MET A 254 -18.45 17.08 3.80
C MET A 254 -17.69 18.42 3.80
N PRO A 255 -16.41 18.44 4.21
CA PRO A 255 -15.60 19.65 4.11
C PRO A 255 -15.51 20.12 2.66
N LYS A 256 -15.43 21.45 2.45
CA LYS A 256 -15.32 22.03 1.11
C LYS A 256 -14.12 21.48 0.35
N ASP A 257 -12.97 21.48 1.01
CA ASP A 257 -11.73 20.96 0.44
C ASP A 257 -11.60 19.45 0.70
N LEU A 258 -10.84 18.78 -0.17
CA LEU A 258 -10.49 17.37 0.03
C LEU A 258 -9.71 17.18 1.33
N SER A 259 -9.97 16.09 2.02
CA SER A 259 -9.15 15.70 3.17
C SER A 259 -7.71 15.47 2.69
N PRO A 260 -6.74 16.30 3.14
CA PRO A 260 -5.39 16.28 2.61
C PRO A 260 -4.63 15.03 3.07
N GLU A 261 -3.60 14.66 2.34
CA GLU A 261 -2.68 13.64 2.80
C GLU A 261 -1.91 14.15 4.04
N PRO A 262 -1.89 13.36 5.14
CA PRO A 262 -1.16 13.74 6.33
C PRO A 262 0.34 13.88 6.07
N LYS A 263 0.96 14.88 6.67
CA LYS A 263 2.41 15.05 6.59
C LYS A 263 3.10 13.96 7.40
N ASN A 264 3.97 13.22 6.75
CA ASN A 264 4.81 12.25 7.44
C ASN A 264 6.03 12.98 8.01
N ASN A 265 6.23 12.99 9.34
CA ASN A 265 7.46 13.54 9.94
C ASN A 265 8.68 12.61 9.75
N GLN A 266 8.45 11.36 9.38
CA GLN A 266 9.43 10.61 8.61
C GLN A 266 9.31 11.09 7.17
N GLU A 267 9.46 12.41 6.96
CA GLU A 267 9.50 12.98 5.62
C GLU A 267 10.38 12.08 4.77
N SER A 268 9.92 11.76 3.58
CA SER A 268 10.88 11.40 2.56
C SER A 268 11.82 12.59 2.52
N TYR A 269 13.01 12.42 3.08
CA TYR A 269 14.03 13.47 3.18
C TYR A 269 14.57 13.86 1.80
N ILE A 270 13.84 13.51 0.76
CA ILE A 270 14.11 13.81 -0.63
C ILE A 270 13.62 15.25 -0.88
N ILE A 271 14.42 16.19 -0.46
CA ILE A 271 14.16 17.62 -0.69
C ILE A 271 15.29 18.21 -1.54
N ASN A 272 14.91 19.12 -2.43
CA ASN A 272 15.89 19.96 -3.09
C ASN A 272 16.35 21.05 -2.12
N ILE A 273 17.64 21.21 -2.04
CA ILE A 273 18.31 22.22 -1.24
C ILE A 273 19.30 22.99 -2.11
N LYS A 274 19.61 24.23 -1.77
CA LYS A 274 20.67 24.99 -2.39
C LYS A 274 21.68 25.46 -1.35
N THR A 275 22.94 25.62 -1.77
CA THR A 275 23.98 26.18 -0.95
C THR A 275 23.78 27.69 -0.75
N THR A 276 23.97 28.18 0.48
CA THR A 276 23.81 29.61 0.84
C THR A 276 25.12 30.38 0.80
N GLY A 277 26.26 29.70 0.69
CA GLY A 277 27.62 30.25 0.61
C GLY A 277 28.42 29.67 -0.54
N THR A 278 29.68 30.10 -0.63
CA THR A 278 30.72 29.57 -1.50
C THR A 278 31.63 28.63 -0.73
N GLU A 279 32.40 27.79 -1.43
CA GLU A 279 33.41 26.86 -0.85
C GLU A 279 32.76 25.87 0.16
N ILE A 280 31.51 25.49 -0.08
CA ILE A 280 30.81 24.52 0.76
C ILE A 280 31.37 23.12 0.52
N ARG A 281 31.67 22.40 1.58
CA ARG A 281 32.36 21.10 1.51
C ARG A 281 31.39 19.94 1.66
N ILE A 282 31.40 19.04 0.70
CA ILE A 282 30.78 17.72 0.82
C ILE A 282 31.81 16.79 1.47
N ARG A 283 31.47 16.22 2.59
CA ARG A 283 32.34 15.37 3.39
C ARG A 283 31.90 13.91 3.40
N LYS A 284 32.81 13.02 3.70
CA LYS A 284 32.58 11.57 3.78
C LYS A 284 31.67 11.18 4.93
N GLU A 285 31.76 11.90 6.03
CA GLU A 285 30.94 11.70 7.24
C GLU A 285 30.41 13.04 7.74
N ALA A 286 29.39 12.99 8.60
CA ALA A 286 28.72 14.15 9.17
C ALA A 286 29.57 14.80 10.29
N SER A 287 30.75 15.30 9.94
CA SER A 287 31.73 15.94 10.85
C SER A 287 32.61 16.93 10.10
N THR A 288 33.01 18.03 10.78
CA THR A 288 33.97 19.01 10.25
C THR A 288 35.37 18.44 10.11
N ASP A 289 35.70 17.36 10.82
CA ASP A 289 37.02 16.73 10.81
C ASP A 289 37.13 15.61 9.76
N SER A 290 35.98 15.29 9.12
CA SER A 290 35.94 14.22 8.11
C SER A 290 36.57 14.67 6.79
N GLU A 291 37.03 13.68 6.03
CA GLU A 291 37.59 13.83 4.69
C GLU A 291 36.64 14.66 3.79
N ILE A 292 37.23 15.61 3.06
CA ILE A 292 36.51 16.40 2.05
C ILE A 292 36.45 15.61 0.74
N LEU A 293 35.24 15.24 0.31
CA LEU A 293 35.04 14.53 -0.96
C LEU A 293 34.99 15.52 -2.14
N ARG A 294 34.40 16.70 -1.91
CA ARG A 294 34.27 17.76 -2.92
C ARG A 294 34.07 19.12 -2.24
N GLU A 295 34.59 20.16 -2.87
CA GLU A 295 34.25 21.54 -2.57
C GLU A 295 33.29 22.09 -3.63
N ILE A 296 32.23 22.75 -3.20
CA ILE A 296 31.23 23.43 -4.04
C ILE A 296 31.59 24.90 -4.07
N ALA A 297 32.08 25.36 -5.20
CA ALA A 297 32.53 26.72 -5.36
C ALA A 297 31.41 27.75 -5.41
N ASP A 298 30.26 27.35 -6.02
CA ASP A 298 29.21 28.30 -6.35
C ASP A 298 28.08 28.29 -5.29
N LYS A 299 27.74 29.50 -4.83
CA LYS A 299 26.51 29.72 -4.07
C LYS A 299 25.29 29.42 -4.94
N GLY A 300 24.27 28.80 -4.33
CA GLY A 300 23.03 28.43 -5.02
C GLY A 300 23.12 27.07 -5.74
N THR A 301 24.20 26.32 -5.58
CA THR A 301 24.28 24.95 -6.13
C THR A 301 23.18 24.08 -5.54
N VAL A 302 22.40 23.48 -6.42
CA VAL A 302 21.28 22.60 -6.02
C VAL A 302 21.81 21.19 -5.74
N LEU A 303 21.45 20.68 -4.59
CA LEU A 303 21.71 19.33 -4.12
C LEU A 303 20.41 18.63 -3.76
N LEU A 304 20.41 17.32 -3.77
CA LEU A 304 19.34 16.50 -3.24
C LEU A 304 19.71 16.09 -1.82
N SER A 305 18.93 16.52 -0.83
CA SER A 305 19.03 16.00 0.53
C SER A 305 18.20 14.73 0.65
N VAL A 306 18.82 13.64 1.07
CA VAL A 306 18.16 12.32 1.22
C VAL A 306 18.04 11.90 2.69
N GLN A 307 18.68 12.65 3.59
CA GLN A 307 18.55 12.50 5.04
C GLN A 307 19.05 13.78 5.72
N ARG A 308 18.36 14.22 6.81
CA ARG A 308 18.71 15.42 7.56
C ARG A 308 18.81 15.15 9.07
N GLY A 309 19.33 16.13 9.81
CA GLY A 309 19.43 16.05 11.28
C GLY A 309 20.46 15.07 11.81
N ILE A 310 21.41 14.64 10.97
CA ILE A 310 22.51 13.77 11.36
C ILE A 310 23.49 14.58 12.20
N ASN A 311 23.96 14.03 13.32
CA ASN A 311 24.89 14.72 14.22
C ASN A 311 24.52 16.19 14.42
N SER A 312 23.28 16.42 14.85
CA SER A 312 22.62 17.70 15.15
C SER A 312 22.15 18.51 13.94
N ASN A 313 22.91 18.69 12.87
CA ASN A 313 22.51 19.54 11.74
C ASN A 313 23.22 19.21 10.42
N TRP A 314 23.52 17.95 10.15
CA TRP A 314 24.09 17.55 8.87
C TRP A 314 23.04 16.93 7.96
N HIS A 315 23.19 17.16 6.66
CA HIS A 315 22.37 16.52 5.62
C HIS A 315 23.24 15.52 4.84
N LYS A 316 22.72 14.31 4.63
CA LYS A 316 23.24 13.40 3.62
C LYS A 316 22.71 13.86 2.27
N VAL A 317 23.62 14.17 1.36
CA VAL A 317 23.28 14.78 0.08
C VAL A 317 23.75 13.93 -1.09
N VAL A 318 23.09 14.12 -2.23
CA VAL A 318 23.45 13.54 -3.52
C VAL A 318 23.58 14.67 -4.54
N THR A 319 24.69 14.73 -5.25
CA THR A 319 24.88 15.65 -6.37
C THR A 319 24.26 15.09 -7.66
N LYS A 320 24.10 15.92 -8.68
CA LYS A 320 23.53 15.50 -9.99
C LYS A 320 24.34 14.38 -10.66
N ASP A 321 25.65 14.33 -10.40
CA ASP A 321 26.57 13.30 -10.91
C ASP A 321 26.74 12.11 -9.97
N GLY A 322 25.92 12.01 -8.90
CA GLY A 322 25.83 10.84 -8.03
C GLY A 322 26.87 10.77 -6.90
N LEU A 323 27.61 11.86 -6.61
CA LEU A 323 28.43 11.90 -5.41
C LEU A 323 27.51 11.95 -4.17
N ILE A 324 27.73 11.02 -3.24
CA ILE A 324 27.04 10.93 -1.95
C ILE A 324 28.01 11.39 -0.87
N GLY A 325 27.55 12.28 0.00
CA GLY A 325 28.32 12.76 1.14
C GLY A 325 27.48 13.58 2.09
N TYR A 326 28.13 14.33 2.97
CA TYR A 326 27.46 15.08 4.03
C TYR A 326 27.81 16.58 3.93
N VAL A 327 26.81 17.42 4.14
CA VAL A 327 26.96 18.88 4.18
C VAL A 327 26.27 19.41 5.45
N SER A 328 26.91 20.39 6.10
CA SER A 328 26.31 21.03 7.27
C SER A 328 25.05 21.83 6.86
N GLY A 329 23.97 21.61 7.56
CA GLY A 329 22.70 22.31 7.34
C GLY A 329 22.77 23.82 7.57
N ALA A 330 23.79 24.31 8.27
CA ALA A 330 24.02 25.75 8.42
C ALA A 330 24.25 26.48 7.09
N TRP A 331 24.64 25.76 6.04
CA TRP A 331 24.95 26.28 4.71
C TRP A 331 23.93 25.89 3.66
N LEU A 332 22.75 25.45 4.07
CA LEU A 332 21.73 24.89 3.18
C LEU A 332 20.41 25.63 3.38
N GLU A 333 19.72 25.84 2.29
CA GLU A 333 18.36 26.36 2.25
C GLU A 333 17.48 25.43 1.45
N GLN A 334 16.32 25.06 1.98
CA GLN A 334 15.35 24.26 1.23
C GLN A 334 14.74 25.11 0.11
N ILE A 335 14.59 24.49 -1.05
CA ILE A 335 13.89 25.07 -2.19
C ILE A 335 12.72 24.17 -2.58
N ASP A 336 11.78 24.73 -3.34
CA ASP A 336 10.68 23.98 -3.91
C ASP A 336 11.18 22.82 -4.78
N ASP A 337 10.37 21.78 -4.88
CA ASP A 337 10.68 20.62 -5.71
C ASP A 337 10.86 21.02 -7.17
N VAL A 338 12.05 20.75 -7.68
CA VAL A 338 12.34 20.89 -9.11
C VAL A 338 11.69 19.71 -9.82
N LYS A 339 10.54 19.96 -10.43
CA LYS A 339 9.87 18.98 -11.30
C LYS A 339 10.26 19.26 -12.74
N THR A 340 10.83 18.26 -13.41
CA THR A 340 11.16 18.37 -14.85
C THR A 340 10.06 17.80 -15.73
N CYS A 341 9.18 16.98 -15.15
CA CYS A 341 8.02 16.39 -15.81
C CYS A 341 6.90 16.06 -14.80
N ASN A 342 5.75 15.65 -15.31
CA ASN A 342 4.63 15.18 -14.50
C ASN A 342 3.75 14.27 -15.37
N TYR A 343 3.98 12.95 -15.29
CA TYR A 343 3.18 11.99 -16.04
C TYR A 343 3.05 10.67 -15.27
N SER A 344 1.97 9.95 -15.54
CA SER A 344 1.78 8.60 -15.01
C SER A 344 2.64 7.59 -15.79
N ALA A 345 3.25 6.68 -15.06
CA ALA A 345 3.99 5.55 -15.63
C ALA A 345 3.70 4.28 -14.81
N ARG A 346 3.89 3.15 -15.46
CA ARG A 346 3.69 1.83 -14.86
C ARG A 346 5.03 1.15 -14.64
N VAL A 347 5.21 0.52 -13.49
CA VAL A 347 6.38 -0.32 -13.22
C VAL A 347 6.32 -1.56 -14.09
N LYS A 348 7.38 -1.81 -14.87
CA LYS A 348 7.52 -2.96 -15.76
C LYS A 348 8.93 -3.53 -15.67
N THR A 349 9.06 -4.76 -15.19
CA THR A 349 10.34 -5.47 -15.14
C THR A 349 10.33 -6.70 -16.03
N ASN A 350 11.49 -7.12 -16.52
CA ASN A 350 11.58 -8.26 -17.45
C ASN A 350 11.18 -9.58 -16.79
N ASP A 351 11.31 -9.68 -15.47
CA ASP A 351 11.00 -10.89 -14.69
C ASP A 351 9.63 -10.81 -13.98
N GLY A 352 8.90 -9.69 -14.16
CA GLY A 352 7.58 -9.46 -13.56
C GLY A 352 7.57 -9.37 -12.03
N LYS A 353 8.73 -9.24 -11.38
CA LYS A 353 8.83 -9.22 -9.91
C LYS A 353 8.73 -7.83 -9.31
N GLY A 354 8.82 -6.79 -10.15
CA GLY A 354 8.86 -5.41 -9.69
C GLY A 354 10.27 -4.92 -9.35
N CYS A 355 10.34 -3.71 -8.82
CA CYS A 355 11.61 -3.01 -8.62
C CYS A 355 11.70 -2.41 -7.22
N TYR A 356 12.89 -2.44 -6.63
CA TYR A 356 13.18 -1.69 -5.41
C TYR A 356 13.24 -0.19 -5.70
N ILE A 357 12.69 0.60 -4.79
CA ILE A 357 12.76 2.06 -4.80
C ILE A 357 13.74 2.54 -3.73
N ARG A 358 14.42 3.65 -4.00
CA ARG A 358 15.49 4.19 -3.15
C ARG A 358 15.16 5.59 -2.66
N ILE A 359 15.79 6.01 -1.56
CA ILE A 359 15.69 7.37 -1.03
C ILE A 359 16.43 8.41 -1.89
N GLY A 360 17.18 7.98 -2.91
CA GLY A 360 17.88 8.84 -3.85
C GLY A 360 18.36 8.05 -5.07
N PRO A 361 18.95 8.73 -6.07
CA PRO A 361 19.30 8.15 -7.36
C PRO A 361 20.62 7.35 -7.31
N SER A 362 20.67 6.30 -6.51
CA SER A 362 21.84 5.42 -6.42
C SER A 362 21.51 4.08 -5.77
N THR A 363 22.11 3.00 -6.24
CA THR A 363 22.04 1.67 -5.62
C THR A 363 22.73 1.59 -4.25
N ARG A 364 23.59 2.56 -3.94
CA ARG A 364 24.31 2.68 -2.66
C ARG A 364 23.49 3.34 -1.55
N LEU A 365 22.31 3.90 -1.87
CA LEU A 365 21.41 4.51 -0.90
C LEU A 365 20.39 3.49 -0.40
N ASP A 366 19.85 3.76 0.78
CA ASP A 366 18.86 2.90 1.42
C ASP A 366 17.58 2.77 0.59
N MET A 367 16.85 1.69 0.80
CA MET A 367 15.54 1.50 0.21
C MET A 367 14.54 2.49 0.80
N ALA A 368 13.68 3.03 -0.05
CA ALA A 368 12.57 3.91 0.34
C ALA A 368 11.31 3.09 0.72
N GLY A 369 11.48 2.00 1.45
CA GLY A 369 10.43 1.06 1.82
C GLY A 369 10.47 -0.24 1.02
N SER A 370 9.35 -0.96 0.96
CA SER A 370 9.21 -2.15 0.11
C SER A 370 9.30 -1.76 -1.36
N GLY A 371 9.78 -2.66 -2.21
CA GLY A 371 9.77 -2.46 -3.66
C GLY A 371 8.35 -2.29 -4.21
N LEU A 372 8.25 -1.81 -5.43
CA LEU A 372 7.00 -1.72 -6.18
C LEU A 372 6.83 -2.97 -7.03
N SER A 373 5.65 -3.57 -6.98
CA SER A 373 5.30 -4.70 -7.83
C SER A 373 5.21 -4.29 -9.29
N ASP A 374 5.44 -5.24 -10.18
CA ASP A 374 5.18 -5.05 -11.62
C ASP A 374 3.71 -4.65 -11.81
N GLY A 375 3.45 -3.70 -12.68
CA GLY A 375 2.12 -3.15 -12.88
C GLY A 375 1.72 -1.98 -11.99
N THR A 376 2.48 -1.65 -10.94
CA THR A 376 2.19 -0.51 -10.07
C THR A 376 2.29 0.81 -10.84
N TYR A 377 1.28 1.67 -10.71
CA TYR A 377 1.32 3.03 -11.25
C TYR A 377 2.01 4.00 -10.31
N VAL A 378 2.80 4.90 -10.87
CA VAL A 378 3.50 5.98 -10.18
C VAL A 378 3.44 7.26 -11.01
N THR A 379 3.55 8.40 -10.36
CA THR A 379 3.75 9.68 -11.07
C THR A 379 5.25 9.94 -11.18
N VAL A 380 5.76 10.09 -12.40
CA VAL A 380 7.15 10.52 -12.65
C VAL A 380 7.20 12.04 -12.59
N ILE A 381 8.06 12.58 -11.74
CA ILE A 381 8.20 14.02 -11.51
C ILE A 381 9.56 14.57 -11.95
N ASP A 382 10.55 13.70 -12.14
CA ASP A 382 11.84 14.03 -12.76
C ASP A 382 12.43 12.77 -13.39
N ASP A 383 12.70 12.81 -14.68
CA ASP A 383 13.30 11.71 -15.45
C ASP A 383 14.56 12.14 -16.24
N SER A 384 15.06 13.34 -16.00
CA SER A 384 16.14 13.95 -16.79
C SER A 384 17.37 14.35 -15.97
N THR A 385 17.23 14.57 -14.67
CA THR A 385 18.30 15.15 -13.84
C THR A 385 19.42 14.16 -13.49
N TYR A 386 19.09 12.91 -13.23
CA TYR A 386 20.02 11.91 -12.65
C TYR A 386 20.31 10.81 -13.67
N LYS A 387 21.39 11.00 -14.42
CA LYS A 387 21.79 10.12 -15.52
C LYS A 387 23.06 9.36 -15.24
N ASN A 388 23.10 8.11 -15.67
CA ASN A 388 24.27 7.23 -15.61
C ASN A 388 24.91 7.12 -14.19
N ILE A 389 24.08 7.06 -13.15
CA ILE A 389 24.53 6.85 -11.77
C ILE A 389 24.41 5.36 -11.44
N ASP A 390 25.53 4.74 -11.04
CA ASP A 390 25.62 3.29 -10.78
C ASP A 390 25.10 2.43 -11.96
N GLY A 391 25.29 2.90 -13.21
CA GLY A 391 24.87 2.22 -14.42
C GLY A 391 23.38 2.37 -14.78
N TYR A 392 22.69 3.29 -14.14
CA TYR A 392 21.27 3.57 -14.39
C TYR A 392 21.00 5.06 -14.62
N ASP A 393 20.04 5.34 -15.48
CA ASP A 393 19.26 6.58 -15.41
C ASP A 393 18.19 6.42 -14.35
N TRP A 394 17.99 7.44 -13.53
CA TRP A 394 17.05 7.40 -12.41
C TRP A 394 15.91 8.38 -12.61
N SER A 395 14.70 7.89 -12.37
CA SER A 395 13.52 8.73 -12.29
C SER A 395 13.13 8.96 -10.84
N ARG A 396 12.85 10.23 -10.50
CA ARG A 396 12.18 10.61 -9.26
C ARG A 396 10.70 10.40 -9.47
N ILE A 397 10.12 9.60 -8.63
CA ILE A 397 8.71 9.22 -8.68
C ILE A 397 7.98 9.68 -7.43
N MET A 398 6.70 9.95 -7.58
CA MET A 398 5.77 10.15 -6.50
C MET A 398 4.82 8.95 -6.44
N LEU A 399 4.76 8.33 -5.28
CA LEU A 399 3.84 7.23 -4.98
C LEU A 399 2.44 7.79 -4.75
N SER A 400 1.44 6.94 -4.81
CA SER A 400 0.04 7.30 -4.57
C SER A 400 -0.23 7.89 -3.17
N ASN A 401 0.63 7.63 -2.21
CA ASN A 401 0.60 8.23 -0.87
C ASN A 401 1.42 9.54 -0.75
N GLY A 402 1.79 10.17 -1.88
CA GLY A 402 2.58 11.40 -1.93
C GLY A 402 4.07 11.24 -1.61
N ARG A 403 4.51 10.05 -1.14
CA ARG A 403 5.94 9.82 -0.90
C ARG A 403 6.72 9.85 -2.18
N GLN A 404 7.88 10.48 -2.12
CA GLN A 404 8.81 10.49 -3.22
C GLN A 404 9.86 9.41 -3.04
N ALA A 405 10.33 8.86 -4.16
CA ALA A 405 11.38 7.87 -4.22
C ALA A 405 12.11 7.94 -5.56
N PHE A 406 13.14 7.15 -5.71
CA PHE A 406 13.86 6.98 -6.97
C PHE A 406 13.82 5.53 -7.43
N MET A 407 13.70 5.34 -8.72
CA MET A 407 13.86 4.03 -9.35
C MET A 407 14.55 4.15 -10.71
N PRO A 408 15.21 3.09 -11.21
CA PRO A 408 15.79 3.10 -12.54
C PRO A 408 14.72 3.34 -13.62
N SER A 409 14.93 4.32 -14.47
CA SER A 409 13.98 4.76 -15.51
C SER A 409 13.60 3.63 -16.48
N LYS A 410 14.51 2.69 -16.71
CA LYS A 410 14.27 1.53 -17.60
C LYS A 410 13.15 0.59 -17.16
N TYR A 411 12.70 0.70 -15.90
CA TYR A 411 11.59 -0.09 -15.36
C TYR A 411 10.27 0.68 -15.31
N LEU A 412 10.20 1.82 -16.02
CA LEU A 412 8.99 2.62 -16.16
C LEU A 412 8.53 2.60 -17.62
N THR A 413 7.26 2.29 -17.82
CA THR A 413 6.59 2.40 -19.13
C THR A 413 5.43 3.38 -19.02
N ARG A 414 5.25 4.19 -20.07
CA ARG A 414 4.07 5.07 -20.20
C ARG A 414 2.88 4.26 -20.70
#